data_98bf84183d64817f2aae344905973e34
#
_entry.id   98bf84183d64817f2aae344905973e34
#
_cell.length_a   1.000
_cell.length_b   1.000
_cell.length_c   1.000
_cell.angle_alpha   90.00
_cell.angle_beta   90.00
_cell.angle_gamma   90.00
#
_symmetry.space_group_name_H-M   'P 1'
#
loop_
_entity.id
_entity.type
_entity.pdbx_description
1 polymer ?
#
loop_
_entity_poly.entity_id
_entity_poly.type
_entity_poly.pdbx_seq_one_letter_code
_entity_poly.pdbx_strand_id
1 'polypeptide(L)'
;MDTYTKRERTIYLLGMLGQNLIYGVIGTGLTYYFQSVIFLPALAISTITLLSKIAEFLCDPYVGMRIDRSQNTKGKCRTYLIFSPLPIFIFSLLCFLNRPYTAAETSTARLGILLAAGLSFIGFGICFCFGDVALWTLPNLMTKIRKDRNALLAQARIVAGICGAGISLLLLPLSQAAGNHFSKQRNDPTFGLQMGTVLVCGSFLFLGTLLFQPVGFCTQERMTAPPAEKRSLWQNLAEMWRMQSYRRILLSGLLRTPSGLMNLLQMTVLSYYFGNNGRTPYVHYMLLLGIPAFLGQLIAAGAAPKLADKHGAATTFA
;
A
#
# COMPACT_ATOMS: atom_id res chain seq x y z
N MET A 1 -27.05 9.20 -17.21
CA MET A 1 -26.79 8.00 -16.35
C MET A 1 -26.25 8.50 -15.02
N ASP A 2 -26.94 8.23 -13.93
CA ASP A 2 -26.58 8.75 -12.59
C ASP A 2 -25.61 7.85 -11.81
N THR A 3 -25.25 6.68 -12.38
CA THR A 3 -24.37 5.71 -11.77
C THR A 3 -23.37 5.12 -12.79
N TYR A 4 -22.36 4.43 -12.30
CA TYR A 4 -21.30 3.80 -13.09
C TYR A 4 -21.81 2.56 -13.85
N THR A 5 -21.14 2.25 -14.95
CA THR A 5 -21.37 1.02 -15.73
C THR A 5 -20.70 -0.20 -15.08
N LYS A 6 -21.14 -1.41 -15.45
CA LYS A 6 -20.47 -2.66 -15.00
C LYS A 6 -18.99 -2.68 -15.37
N ARG A 7 -18.63 -2.17 -16.55
CA ARG A 7 -17.24 -2.07 -17.02
C ARG A 7 -16.41 -1.15 -16.13
N GLU A 8 -16.91 0.05 -15.83
CA GLU A 8 -16.21 1.01 -14.96
C GLU A 8 -16.00 0.45 -13.56
N ARG A 9 -17.02 -0.23 -13.00
CA ARG A 9 -16.91 -0.93 -11.71
C ARG A 9 -15.78 -1.97 -11.73
N THR A 10 -15.75 -2.85 -12.74
CA THR A 10 -14.71 -3.89 -12.85
C THR A 10 -13.33 -3.27 -12.97
N ILE A 11 -13.16 -2.26 -13.80
CA ILE A 11 -11.87 -1.57 -13.99
C ILE A 11 -11.43 -0.87 -12.70
N TYR A 12 -12.34 -0.23 -11.99
CA TYR A 12 -12.04 0.38 -10.69
C TYR A 12 -11.58 -0.68 -9.67
N LEU A 13 -12.26 -1.82 -9.57
CA LEU A 13 -11.87 -2.90 -8.66
C LEU A 13 -10.54 -3.55 -9.05
N LEU A 14 -10.24 -3.69 -10.34
CA LEU A 14 -8.93 -4.12 -10.83
C LEU A 14 -7.85 -3.11 -10.49
N GLY A 15 -8.16 -1.82 -10.59
CA GLY A 15 -7.25 -0.76 -10.15
C GLY A 15 -6.97 -0.79 -8.64
N MET A 16 -7.99 -1.04 -7.84
CA MET A 16 -7.85 -1.25 -6.40
C MET A 16 -6.97 -2.47 -6.09
N LEU A 17 -7.14 -3.57 -6.86
CA LEU A 17 -6.25 -4.74 -6.77
C LEU A 17 -4.82 -4.34 -7.09
N GLY A 18 -4.60 -3.63 -8.20
CA GLY A 18 -3.27 -3.19 -8.64
C GLY A 18 -2.57 -2.28 -7.64
N GLN A 19 -3.26 -1.28 -7.13
CA GLN A 19 -2.76 -0.36 -6.12
C GLN A 19 -2.38 -1.10 -4.82
N ASN A 20 -3.23 -2.04 -4.37
CA ASN A 20 -2.96 -2.81 -3.16
C ASN A 20 -1.86 -3.88 -3.37
N LEU A 21 -1.65 -4.39 -4.59
CA LEU A 21 -0.47 -5.19 -4.92
C LEU A 21 0.81 -4.39 -4.68
N ILE A 22 0.89 -3.17 -5.22
CA ILE A 22 2.05 -2.30 -5.03
C ILE A 22 2.27 -2.00 -3.55
N TYR A 23 1.22 -1.59 -2.85
CA TYR A 23 1.28 -1.28 -1.42
C TYR A 23 1.71 -2.48 -0.57
N GLY A 24 1.16 -3.67 -0.88
CA GLY A 24 1.49 -4.92 -0.18
C GLY A 24 2.94 -5.35 -0.40
N VAL A 25 3.47 -5.22 -1.62
CA VAL A 25 4.88 -5.51 -1.93
C VAL A 25 5.81 -4.58 -1.16
N ILE A 26 5.51 -3.29 -1.13
CA ILE A 26 6.32 -2.33 -0.36
C ILE A 26 6.18 -2.58 1.14
N GLY A 27 4.97 -2.75 1.65
CA GLY A 27 4.72 -2.95 3.08
C GLY A 27 5.38 -4.20 3.65
N THR A 28 5.29 -5.32 2.93
CA THR A 28 5.83 -6.61 3.38
C THR A 28 7.25 -6.84 2.88
N GLY A 29 7.49 -6.58 1.58
CA GLY A 29 8.73 -6.96 0.90
C GLY A 29 9.89 -6.02 1.20
N LEU A 30 9.65 -4.72 1.33
CA LEU A 30 10.73 -3.75 1.47
C LEU A 30 11.45 -3.88 2.82
N THR A 31 10.70 -4.08 3.92
CA THR A 31 11.30 -4.29 5.23
C THR A 31 12.16 -5.56 5.23
N TYR A 32 11.62 -6.65 4.66
CA TYR A 32 12.38 -7.89 4.49
C TYR A 32 13.63 -7.68 3.62
N TYR A 33 13.51 -6.97 2.51
CA TYR A 33 14.62 -6.68 1.62
C TYR A 33 15.72 -5.87 2.31
N PHE A 34 15.36 -4.81 3.04
CA PHE A 34 16.32 -3.98 3.76
C PHE A 34 17.02 -4.74 4.88
N GLN A 35 16.29 -5.59 5.60
CA GLN A 35 16.79 -6.28 6.79
C GLN A 35 17.57 -7.55 6.45
N SER A 36 17.06 -8.38 5.54
CA SER A 36 17.55 -9.74 5.29
C SER A 36 18.28 -9.92 3.97
N VAL A 37 18.15 -8.98 3.03
CA VAL A 37 18.78 -9.09 1.70
C VAL A 37 19.95 -8.13 1.55
N ILE A 38 19.75 -6.84 1.88
CA ILE A 38 20.84 -5.85 1.78
C ILE A 38 21.49 -5.51 3.12
N PHE A 39 20.99 -6.06 4.22
CA PHE A 39 21.55 -5.94 5.56
C PHE A 39 21.78 -4.51 6.04
N LEU A 40 20.76 -3.65 5.87
CA LEU A 40 20.81 -2.29 6.44
C LEU A 40 20.76 -2.32 7.97
N PRO A 41 21.46 -1.42 8.65
CA PRO A 41 21.34 -1.26 10.10
C PRO A 41 19.90 -0.92 10.52
N ALA A 42 19.40 -1.53 11.60
CA ALA A 42 18.03 -1.33 12.07
C ALA A 42 17.67 0.15 12.31
N LEU A 43 18.62 0.93 12.83
CA LEU A 43 18.46 2.38 13.02
C LEU A 43 18.23 3.11 11.69
N ALA A 44 18.96 2.73 10.64
CA ALA A 44 18.78 3.33 9.31
C ALA A 44 17.40 2.97 8.71
N ILE A 45 16.96 1.71 8.84
CA ILE A 45 15.63 1.27 8.39
C ILE A 45 14.54 2.08 9.10
N SER A 46 14.64 2.21 10.42
CA SER A 46 13.67 2.97 11.23
C SER A 46 13.64 4.44 10.85
N THR A 47 14.80 5.06 10.64
CA THR A 47 14.91 6.48 10.23
C THR A 47 14.31 6.69 8.84
N ILE A 48 14.65 5.86 7.86
CA ILE A 48 14.11 5.93 6.49
C ILE A 48 12.59 5.77 6.51
N THR A 49 12.09 4.79 7.25
CA THR A 49 10.65 4.54 7.37
C THR A 49 9.92 5.72 8.02
N LEU A 50 10.48 6.27 9.10
CA LEU A 50 9.91 7.42 9.79
C LEU A 50 9.84 8.65 8.88
N LEU A 51 10.93 8.96 8.18
CA LEU A 51 10.98 10.09 7.24
C LEU A 51 9.99 9.93 6.11
N SER A 52 9.85 8.72 5.55
CA SER A 52 8.85 8.44 4.51
C SER A 52 7.43 8.63 5.04
N LYS A 53 7.12 8.18 6.26
CA LYS A 53 5.77 8.35 6.85
C LYS A 53 5.47 9.80 7.18
N ILE A 54 6.45 10.59 7.59
CA ILE A 54 6.28 12.03 7.76
C ILE A 54 5.99 12.71 6.41
N ALA A 55 6.70 12.34 5.36
CA ALA A 55 6.48 12.89 4.02
C ALA A 55 5.08 12.54 3.49
N GLU A 56 4.63 11.28 3.63
CA GLU A 56 3.27 10.84 3.30
C GLU A 56 2.22 11.65 4.07
N PHE A 57 2.37 11.76 5.40
CA PHE A 57 1.43 12.51 6.26
C PHE A 57 1.27 13.98 5.85
N LEU A 58 2.33 14.62 5.41
CA LEU A 58 2.29 16.00 4.91
C LEU A 58 1.72 16.09 3.48
N CYS A 59 1.96 15.05 2.68
CA CYS A 59 1.52 15.00 1.28
C CYS A 59 0.00 14.76 1.15
N ASP A 60 -0.59 13.88 1.98
CA ASP A 60 -1.99 13.50 1.88
C ASP A 60 -2.97 14.68 1.92
N PRO A 61 -2.93 15.60 2.90
CA PRO A 61 -3.80 16.76 2.92
C PRO A 61 -3.55 17.72 1.75
N TYR A 62 -2.28 17.85 1.32
CA TYR A 62 -1.93 18.70 0.19
C TYR A 62 -2.54 18.18 -1.12
N VAL A 63 -2.43 16.86 -1.36
CA VAL A 63 -3.00 16.22 -2.56
C VAL A 63 -4.52 16.30 -2.53
N GLY A 64 -5.16 16.02 -1.38
CA GLY A 64 -6.61 16.15 -1.22
C GLY A 64 -7.11 17.54 -1.61
N MET A 65 -6.49 18.60 -1.08
CA MET A 65 -6.84 19.97 -1.46
C MET A 65 -6.60 20.28 -2.94
N ARG A 66 -5.54 19.71 -3.51
CA ARG A 66 -5.20 19.92 -4.92
C ARG A 66 -6.26 19.29 -5.84
N ILE A 67 -6.75 18.10 -5.47
CA ILE A 67 -7.84 17.42 -6.18
C ILE A 67 -9.14 18.21 -6.06
N ASP A 68 -9.50 18.68 -4.86
CA ASP A 68 -10.72 19.42 -4.61
C ASP A 68 -10.77 20.75 -5.38
N ARG A 69 -9.63 21.41 -5.51
CA ARG A 69 -9.48 22.68 -6.27
C ARG A 69 -9.34 22.49 -7.77
N SER A 70 -9.13 21.29 -8.24
CA SER A 70 -8.92 21.02 -9.66
C SER A 70 -10.17 21.40 -10.47
N GLN A 71 -9.96 22.25 -11.48
CA GLN A 71 -10.99 22.66 -12.46
C GLN A 71 -10.79 21.91 -13.79
N ASN A 72 -10.07 20.80 -13.80
CA ASN A 72 -9.74 20.12 -15.03
C ASN A 72 -11.01 19.56 -15.69
N THR A 73 -11.23 19.91 -16.94
CA THR A 73 -12.35 19.45 -17.76
C THR A 73 -12.35 17.93 -18.01
N LYS A 74 -11.17 17.30 -17.90
CA LYS A 74 -11.01 15.84 -18.07
C LYS A 74 -11.32 15.04 -16.79
N GLY A 75 -11.62 15.70 -15.69
CA GLY A 75 -11.88 15.09 -14.38
C GLY A 75 -10.84 15.48 -13.33
N LYS A 76 -11.26 15.55 -12.05
CA LYS A 76 -10.42 15.97 -10.92
C LYS A 76 -9.40 14.91 -10.53
N CYS A 77 -9.84 13.66 -10.37
CA CYS A 77 -9.01 12.51 -9.99
C CYS A 77 -8.32 11.85 -11.20
N ARG A 78 -9.00 11.88 -12.35
CA ARG A 78 -8.57 11.15 -13.56
C ARG A 78 -7.15 11.51 -14.00
N THR A 79 -6.78 12.77 -13.96
CA THR A 79 -5.45 13.24 -14.36
C THR A 79 -4.37 12.59 -13.47
N TYR A 80 -4.60 12.55 -12.14
CA TYR A 80 -3.66 11.93 -11.21
C TYR A 80 -3.57 10.42 -11.43
N LEU A 81 -4.70 9.75 -11.68
CA LEU A 81 -4.74 8.30 -11.95
C LEU A 81 -4.06 7.90 -13.27
N ILE A 82 -3.98 8.81 -14.24
CA ILE A 82 -3.25 8.58 -15.50
C ILE A 82 -1.74 8.69 -15.28
N PHE A 83 -1.29 9.71 -14.54
CA PHE A 83 0.14 10.02 -14.44
C PHE A 83 0.83 9.38 -13.24
N SER A 84 0.15 9.08 -12.15
CA SER A 84 0.78 8.54 -10.93
C SER A 84 1.32 7.11 -11.04
N PRO A 85 0.71 6.15 -11.79
CA PRO A 85 1.17 4.76 -11.78
C PRO A 85 2.61 4.59 -12.25
N LEU A 86 3.06 5.35 -13.25
CA LEU A 86 4.41 5.26 -13.77
C LEU A 86 5.49 5.71 -12.78
N PRO A 87 5.42 6.91 -12.16
CA PRO A 87 6.35 7.29 -11.09
C PRO A 87 6.30 6.34 -9.90
N ILE A 88 5.11 5.87 -9.49
CA ILE A 88 4.97 4.88 -8.42
C ILE A 88 5.78 3.63 -8.75
N PHE A 89 5.66 3.10 -9.97
CA PHE A 89 6.42 1.93 -10.40
C PHE A 89 7.93 2.18 -10.39
N ILE A 90 8.38 3.32 -10.92
CA ILE A 90 9.81 3.65 -10.98
C ILE A 90 10.40 3.72 -9.57
N PHE A 91 9.81 4.51 -8.67
CA PHE A 91 10.33 4.65 -7.31
C PHE A 91 10.21 3.37 -6.49
N SER A 92 9.12 2.61 -6.65
CA SER A 92 8.99 1.31 -5.98
C SER A 92 10.03 0.30 -6.46
N LEU A 93 10.33 0.26 -7.75
CA LEU A 93 11.38 -0.61 -8.30
C LEU A 93 12.76 -0.19 -7.80
N LEU A 94 13.05 1.13 -7.78
CA LEU A 94 14.31 1.66 -7.25
C LEU A 94 14.57 1.26 -5.80
N CYS A 95 13.53 1.09 -4.98
CA CYS A 95 13.67 0.60 -3.60
C CYS A 95 14.33 -0.79 -3.53
N PHE A 96 14.14 -1.65 -4.55
CA PHE A 96 14.67 -3.02 -4.59
C PHE A 96 15.97 -3.16 -5.40
N LEU A 97 16.46 -2.10 -6.01
CA LEU A 97 17.68 -2.14 -6.84
C LEU A 97 18.97 -1.75 -6.08
N ASN A 98 18.90 -1.62 -4.76
CA ASN A 98 20.05 -1.26 -3.92
C ASN A 98 21.03 -2.43 -3.77
N ARG A 99 22.34 -2.08 -3.67
CA ARG A 99 23.40 -3.05 -3.40
C ARG A 99 23.43 -3.44 -1.92
N PRO A 100 23.95 -4.64 -1.57
CA PRO A 100 24.13 -5.03 -0.18
C PRO A 100 25.01 -4.01 0.57
N TYR A 101 24.56 -3.59 1.75
CA TYR A 101 25.28 -2.61 2.58
C TYR A 101 26.61 -3.14 3.08
N THR A 102 26.69 -4.46 3.34
CA THR A 102 27.91 -5.15 3.75
C THR A 102 28.98 -5.24 2.68
N ALA A 103 28.58 -5.14 1.41
CA ALA A 103 29.53 -5.15 0.28
C ALA A 103 30.21 -3.79 0.04
N ALA A 104 29.80 -2.74 0.77
CA ALA A 104 30.41 -1.41 0.65
C ALA A 104 31.63 -1.29 1.59
N GLU A 105 32.80 -1.10 0.99
CA GLU A 105 34.08 -1.00 1.73
C GLU A 105 34.26 0.40 2.33
N THR A 106 33.82 1.46 1.65
CA THR A 106 34.02 2.84 2.08
C THR A 106 32.79 3.43 2.77
N SER A 107 32.99 4.33 3.74
CA SER A 107 31.92 5.07 4.41
C SER A 107 31.08 5.88 3.43
N THR A 108 31.68 6.43 2.38
CA THR A 108 30.98 7.17 1.33
C THR A 108 30.04 6.27 0.51
N ALA A 109 30.48 5.04 0.18
CA ALA A 109 29.63 4.07 -0.52
C ALA A 109 28.44 3.63 0.34
N ARG A 110 28.66 3.41 1.65
CA ARG A 110 27.58 3.09 2.62
C ARG A 110 26.57 4.21 2.71
N LEU A 111 27.01 5.45 2.81
CA LEU A 111 26.13 6.62 2.81
C LEU A 111 25.33 6.71 1.49
N GLY A 112 25.97 6.45 0.36
CA GLY A 112 25.29 6.42 -0.94
C GLY A 112 24.15 5.40 -1.00
N ILE A 113 24.34 4.19 -0.45
CA ILE A 113 23.30 3.16 -0.37
C ILE A 113 22.14 3.62 0.54
N LEU A 114 22.44 4.22 1.69
CA LEU A 114 21.42 4.74 2.61
C LEU A 114 20.59 5.85 1.97
N LEU A 115 21.27 6.79 1.30
CA LEU A 115 20.60 7.89 0.60
C LEU A 115 19.74 7.37 -0.57
N ALA A 116 20.24 6.43 -1.35
CA ALA A 116 19.49 5.83 -2.45
C ALA A 116 18.24 5.11 -1.95
N ALA A 117 18.36 4.30 -0.89
CA ALA A 117 17.23 3.61 -0.26
C ALA A 117 16.22 4.61 0.33
N GLY A 118 16.70 5.65 1.02
CA GLY A 118 15.85 6.68 1.62
C GLY A 118 15.11 7.50 0.58
N LEU A 119 15.82 8.03 -0.43
CA LEU A 119 15.23 8.87 -1.47
C LEU A 119 14.23 8.09 -2.34
N SER A 120 14.54 6.83 -2.69
CA SER A 120 13.60 6.01 -3.46
C SER A 120 12.33 5.70 -2.66
N PHE A 121 12.44 5.43 -1.35
CA PHE A 121 11.27 5.13 -0.53
C PHE A 121 10.43 6.38 -0.22
N ILE A 122 11.05 7.53 0.06
CA ILE A 122 10.34 8.81 0.22
C ILE A 122 9.67 9.21 -1.10
N GLY A 123 10.38 9.08 -2.23
CA GLY A 123 9.83 9.35 -3.56
C GLY A 123 8.64 8.45 -3.89
N PHE A 124 8.72 7.16 -3.54
CA PHE A 124 7.59 6.25 -3.63
C PHE A 124 6.39 6.76 -2.81
N GLY A 125 6.58 7.08 -1.52
CA GLY A 125 5.52 7.55 -0.64
C GLY A 125 4.79 8.79 -1.19
N ILE A 126 5.56 9.78 -1.66
CA ILE A 126 4.99 10.99 -2.26
C ILE A 126 4.19 10.66 -3.53
N CYS A 127 4.75 9.88 -4.45
CA CYS A 127 4.06 9.51 -5.71
C CYS A 127 2.82 8.65 -5.43
N PHE A 128 2.92 7.72 -4.47
CA PHE A 128 1.83 6.85 -4.06
C PHE A 128 0.65 7.63 -3.49
N CYS A 129 0.91 8.64 -2.67
CA CYS A 129 -0.11 9.54 -2.12
C CYS A 129 -1.00 10.16 -3.22
N PHE A 130 -0.43 10.63 -4.33
CA PHE A 130 -1.21 11.17 -5.46
C PHE A 130 -2.16 10.13 -6.08
N GLY A 131 -1.72 8.91 -6.24
CA GLY A 131 -2.53 7.82 -6.79
C GLY A 131 -3.58 7.33 -5.81
N ASP A 132 -3.20 7.13 -4.55
CA ASP A 132 -4.06 6.58 -3.49
C ASP A 132 -5.23 7.52 -3.17
N VAL A 133 -4.96 8.79 -2.87
CA VAL A 133 -6.00 9.78 -2.57
C VAL A 133 -6.97 9.94 -3.75
N ALA A 134 -6.46 9.97 -4.99
CA ALA A 134 -7.30 10.06 -6.18
C ALA A 134 -8.17 8.81 -6.36
N LEU A 135 -7.62 7.61 -6.12
CA LEU A 135 -8.33 6.34 -6.27
C LEU A 135 -9.46 6.18 -5.24
N TRP A 136 -9.21 6.53 -3.97
CA TRP A 136 -10.23 6.48 -2.92
C TRP A 136 -11.28 7.58 -3.03
N THR A 137 -10.95 8.71 -3.66
CA THR A 137 -11.91 9.81 -3.92
C THR A 137 -12.81 9.51 -5.12
N LEU A 138 -12.33 8.75 -6.11
CA LEU A 138 -13.00 8.48 -7.37
C LEU A 138 -14.45 7.96 -7.23
N PRO A 139 -14.80 7.01 -6.33
CA PRO A 139 -16.18 6.54 -6.15
C PRO A 139 -17.17 7.65 -5.81
N ASN A 140 -16.72 8.69 -5.11
CA ASN A 140 -17.55 9.84 -4.78
C ASN A 140 -17.91 10.68 -6.01
N LEU A 141 -17.10 10.60 -7.06
CA LEU A 141 -17.30 11.34 -8.32
C LEU A 141 -17.94 10.46 -9.41
N MET A 142 -17.90 9.13 -9.31
CA MET A 142 -18.46 8.22 -10.30
C MET A 142 -19.97 8.07 -10.23
N THR A 143 -20.58 8.26 -9.06
CA THR A 143 -22.02 8.06 -8.86
C THR A 143 -22.64 9.07 -7.89
N LYS A 144 -23.84 9.54 -8.23
CA LYS A 144 -24.68 10.36 -7.34
C LYS A 144 -25.45 9.52 -6.31
N ILE A 145 -25.62 8.23 -6.57
CA ILE A 145 -26.42 7.33 -5.75
C ILE A 145 -25.61 6.83 -4.57
N ARG A 146 -25.96 7.24 -3.35
CA ARG A 146 -25.24 6.88 -2.11
C ARG A 146 -25.13 5.36 -1.90
N LYS A 147 -26.16 4.58 -2.25
CA LYS A 147 -26.16 3.11 -2.12
C LYS A 147 -25.09 2.47 -3.00
N ASP A 148 -25.02 2.88 -4.27
CA ASP A 148 -24.05 2.35 -5.24
C ASP A 148 -22.62 2.70 -4.85
N ARG A 149 -22.40 3.94 -4.37
CA ARG A 149 -21.11 4.40 -3.86
C ARG A 149 -20.63 3.55 -2.68
N ASN A 150 -21.51 3.34 -1.68
CA ASN A 150 -21.16 2.53 -0.52
C ASN A 150 -20.88 1.08 -0.88
N ALA A 151 -21.66 0.50 -1.83
CA ALA A 151 -21.43 -0.84 -2.35
C ALA A 151 -20.08 -0.94 -3.06
N LEU A 152 -19.70 0.05 -3.87
CA LEU A 152 -18.42 0.08 -4.57
C LEU A 152 -17.25 0.18 -3.59
N LEU A 153 -17.34 1.04 -2.58
CA LEU A 153 -16.32 1.19 -1.54
C LEU A 153 -16.17 -0.08 -0.68
N ALA A 154 -17.28 -0.75 -0.36
CA ALA A 154 -17.23 -2.02 0.37
C ALA A 154 -16.52 -3.12 -0.44
N GLN A 155 -16.82 -3.22 -1.74
CA GLN A 155 -16.14 -4.15 -2.64
C GLN A 155 -14.66 -3.82 -2.79
N ALA A 156 -14.31 -2.54 -2.91
CA ALA A 156 -12.92 -2.08 -2.95
C ALA A 156 -12.13 -2.52 -1.72
N ARG A 157 -12.72 -2.41 -0.52
CA ARG A 157 -12.10 -2.87 0.74
C ARG A 157 -11.92 -4.39 0.78
N ILE A 158 -12.87 -5.15 0.26
CA ILE A 158 -12.76 -6.62 0.16
C ILE A 158 -11.58 -6.99 -0.76
N VAL A 159 -11.51 -6.37 -1.93
CA VAL A 159 -10.40 -6.59 -2.90
C VAL A 159 -9.06 -6.22 -2.27
N ALA A 160 -8.98 -5.08 -1.58
CA ALA A 160 -7.77 -4.64 -0.88
C ALA A 160 -7.34 -5.65 0.19
N GLY A 161 -8.28 -6.16 1.00
CA GLY A 161 -8.01 -7.15 2.03
C GLY A 161 -7.49 -8.48 1.47
N ILE A 162 -8.15 -9.00 0.41
CA ILE A 162 -7.73 -10.22 -0.27
C ILE A 162 -6.33 -10.06 -0.86
N CYS A 163 -6.07 -8.94 -1.51
CA CYS A 163 -4.78 -8.65 -2.12
C CYS A 163 -3.67 -8.55 -1.07
N GLY A 164 -3.89 -7.76 -0.01
CA GLY A 164 -2.90 -7.56 1.05
C GLY A 164 -2.53 -8.87 1.74
N ALA A 165 -3.53 -9.70 2.08
CA ALA A 165 -3.28 -11.01 2.68
C ALA A 165 -2.61 -11.98 1.70
N GLY A 166 -3.02 -11.99 0.43
CA GLY A 166 -2.39 -12.82 -0.60
C GLY A 166 -0.90 -12.48 -0.79
N ILE A 167 -0.56 -11.20 -0.87
CA ILE A 167 0.84 -10.76 -0.98
C ILE A 167 1.63 -11.14 0.28
N SER A 168 1.09 -10.91 1.46
CA SER A 168 1.77 -11.28 2.72
C SER A 168 2.09 -12.76 2.83
N LEU A 169 1.23 -13.62 2.27
CA LEU A 169 1.43 -15.07 2.26
C LEU A 169 2.39 -15.54 1.17
N LEU A 170 2.32 -14.95 -0.02
CA LEU A 170 3.00 -15.48 -1.21
C LEU A 170 4.37 -14.86 -1.47
N LEU A 171 4.58 -13.59 -1.07
CA LEU A 171 5.78 -12.83 -1.45
C LEU A 171 7.08 -13.52 -1.00
N LEU A 172 7.17 -13.89 0.27
CA LEU A 172 8.37 -14.51 0.84
C LEU A 172 8.65 -15.91 0.29
N PRO A 173 7.67 -16.84 0.25
CA PRO A 173 7.90 -18.17 -0.33
C PRO A 173 8.34 -18.09 -1.80
N LEU A 174 7.71 -17.22 -2.59
CA LEU A 174 8.07 -17.04 -4.00
C LEU A 174 9.47 -16.42 -4.16
N SER A 175 9.81 -15.43 -3.33
CA SER A 175 11.14 -14.81 -3.34
C SER A 175 12.24 -15.81 -2.98
N GLN A 176 11.99 -16.70 -2.00
CA GLN A 176 12.93 -17.75 -1.63
C GLN A 176 13.03 -18.83 -2.71
N ALA A 177 11.92 -19.27 -3.30
CA ALA A 177 11.92 -20.24 -4.38
C ALA A 177 12.70 -19.74 -5.60
N ALA A 178 12.46 -18.50 -6.02
CA ALA A 178 13.22 -17.84 -7.07
C ALA A 178 14.70 -17.66 -6.69
N GLY A 179 14.97 -17.27 -5.45
CA GLY A 179 16.33 -17.11 -4.91
C GLY A 179 17.14 -18.39 -4.95
N ASN A 180 16.53 -19.52 -4.56
CA ASN A 180 17.16 -20.82 -4.62
C ASN A 180 17.55 -21.24 -6.06
N HIS A 181 16.73 -20.87 -7.04
CA HIS A 181 17.04 -21.13 -8.45
C HIS A 181 18.30 -20.36 -8.89
N PHE A 182 18.38 -19.07 -8.61
CA PHE A 182 19.53 -18.22 -8.95
C PHE A 182 20.80 -18.56 -8.14
N SER A 183 20.63 -18.96 -6.87
CA SER A 183 21.72 -19.41 -6.00
C SER A 183 22.45 -20.64 -6.59
N LYS A 184 21.70 -21.63 -7.06
CA LYS A 184 22.28 -22.81 -7.73
C LYS A 184 23.06 -22.46 -8.99
N GLN A 185 22.61 -21.47 -9.73
CA GLN A 185 23.23 -21.07 -10.99
C GLN A 185 24.61 -20.39 -10.82
N ARG A 186 24.77 -19.61 -9.71
CA ARG A 186 26.00 -18.86 -9.43
C ARG A 186 26.82 -19.36 -8.25
N ASN A 187 26.32 -20.34 -7.53
CA ASN A 187 26.88 -20.86 -6.27
C ASN A 187 27.08 -19.77 -5.20
N ASP A 188 26.20 -18.72 -5.22
CA ASP A 188 26.18 -17.62 -4.28
C ASP A 188 24.77 -17.43 -3.71
N PRO A 189 24.55 -17.84 -2.43
CA PRO A 189 23.23 -17.73 -1.78
C PRO A 189 22.72 -16.29 -1.63
N THR A 190 23.64 -15.34 -1.39
CA THR A 190 23.29 -13.93 -1.15
C THR A 190 22.81 -13.27 -2.43
N PHE A 191 23.56 -13.49 -3.51
CA PHE A 191 23.16 -13.03 -4.85
C PHE A 191 21.84 -13.68 -5.27
N GLY A 192 21.68 -14.98 -5.05
CA GLY A 192 20.46 -15.70 -5.38
C GLY A 192 19.24 -15.10 -4.69
N LEU A 193 19.32 -14.88 -3.37
CA LEU A 193 18.22 -14.30 -2.60
C LEU A 193 17.88 -12.86 -3.05
N GLN A 194 18.90 -12.05 -3.33
CA GLN A 194 18.71 -10.70 -3.83
C GLN A 194 17.97 -10.71 -5.19
N MET A 195 18.44 -11.47 -6.15
CA MET A 195 17.84 -11.55 -7.48
C MET A 195 16.43 -12.15 -7.45
N GLY A 196 16.20 -13.19 -6.64
CA GLY A 196 14.88 -13.77 -6.45
C GLY A 196 13.88 -12.76 -5.88
N THR A 197 14.29 -11.99 -4.88
CA THR A 197 13.44 -10.96 -4.27
C THR A 197 13.15 -9.83 -5.26
N VAL A 198 14.16 -9.33 -5.97
CA VAL A 198 13.99 -8.28 -6.99
C VAL A 198 13.05 -8.72 -8.10
N LEU A 199 13.23 -9.96 -8.61
CA LEU A 199 12.38 -10.50 -9.67
C LEU A 199 10.92 -10.61 -9.24
N VAL A 200 10.67 -11.20 -8.07
CA VAL A 200 9.29 -11.43 -7.58
C VAL A 200 8.63 -10.10 -7.24
N CYS A 201 9.30 -9.23 -6.47
CA CYS A 201 8.77 -7.90 -6.16
C CYS A 201 8.54 -7.08 -7.44
N GLY A 202 9.50 -7.05 -8.35
CA GLY A 202 9.39 -6.34 -9.63
C GLY A 202 8.23 -6.85 -10.49
N SER A 203 7.99 -8.16 -10.53
CA SER A 203 6.85 -8.75 -11.25
C SER A 203 5.51 -8.34 -10.67
N PHE A 204 5.37 -8.35 -9.33
CA PHE A 204 4.14 -7.89 -8.69
C PHE A 204 3.93 -6.38 -8.83
N LEU A 205 5.00 -5.57 -8.74
CA LEU A 205 4.94 -4.12 -8.97
C LEU A 205 4.51 -3.81 -10.41
N PHE A 206 5.06 -4.51 -11.37
CA PHE A 206 4.69 -4.37 -12.78
C PHE A 206 3.22 -4.75 -13.02
N LEU A 207 2.80 -5.92 -12.51
CA LEU A 207 1.41 -6.35 -12.60
C LEU A 207 0.46 -5.35 -11.90
N GLY A 208 0.83 -4.88 -10.71
CA GLY A 208 0.08 -3.86 -9.99
C GLY A 208 -0.10 -2.59 -10.80
N THR A 209 0.95 -2.12 -11.45
CA THR A 209 0.91 -0.93 -12.32
C THR A 209 0.03 -1.13 -13.54
N LEU A 210 0.13 -2.30 -14.20
CA LEU A 210 -0.73 -2.65 -15.35
C LEU A 210 -2.22 -2.68 -14.97
N LEU A 211 -2.55 -3.14 -13.79
CA LEU A 211 -3.94 -3.17 -13.31
C LEU A 211 -4.42 -1.79 -12.85
N PHE A 212 -3.52 -0.96 -12.33
CA PHE A 212 -3.85 0.38 -11.84
C PHE A 212 -4.03 1.39 -12.98
N GLN A 213 -3.18 1.37 -13.99
CA GLN A 213 -3.16 2.31 -15.10
C GLN A 213 -4.50 2.51 -15.82
N PRO A 214 -5.31 1.46 -16.14
CA PRO A 214 -6.55 1.61 -16.88
C PRO A 214 -7.62 2.43 -16.16
N VAL A 215 -7.56 2.59 -14.83
CA VAL A 215 -8.57 3.33 -14.06
C VAL A 215 -8.69 4.77 -14.58
N GLY A 216 -7.57 5.45 -14.78
CA GLY A 216 -7.55 6.83 -15.26
C GLY A 216 -8.12 7.01 -16.67
N PHE A 217 -8.04 5.99 -17.52
CA PHE A 217 -8.51 6.06 -18.90
C PHE A 217 -9.97 5.65 -19.06
N CYS A 218 -10.41 4.65 -18.30
CA CYS A 218 -11.68 3.96 -18.53
C CYS A 218 -12.80 4.31 -17.56
N THR A 219 -12.54 5.13 -16.52
CA THR A 219 -13.58 5.60 -15.59
C THR A 219 -14.01 7.02 -15.93
N GLN A 220 -15.26 7.34 -15.63
CA GLN A 220 -15.82 8.69 -15.87
C GLN A 220 -16.30 9.31 -14.56
N GLU A 221 -15.92 10.55 -14.34
CA GLU A 221 -16.42 11.39 -13.26
C GLU A 221 -17.72 12.04 -13.69
N ARG A 222 -18.82 11.76 -12.97
CA ARG A 222 -20.17 12.27 -13.27
C ARG A 222 -20.59 13.42 -12.37
N MET A 223 -19.86 13.61 -11.27
CA MET A 223 -20.11 14.70 -10.33
C MET A 223 -19.07 15.81 -10.51
N THR A 224 -19.49 16.93 -10.99
CA THR A 224 -18.75 18.18 -10.95
C THR A 224 -19.07 18.90 -9.64
N ALA A 225 -18.31 18.61 -8.59
CA ALA A 225 -18.38 19.45 -7.40
C ALA A 225 -17.80 20.83 -7.71
N PRO A 226 -18.43 21.93 -7.25
CA PRO A 226 -17.85 23.26 -7.39
C PRO A 226 -16.45 23.28 -6.78
N PRO A 227 -15.52 24.09 -7.32
CA PRO A 227 -14.17 24.17 -6.77
C PRO A 227 -14.26 24.63 -5.32
N ALA A 228 -13.53 23.93 -4.44
CA ALA A 228 -13.46 24.32 -3.04
C ALA A 228 -12.87 25.73 -2.89
N GLU A 229 -13.37 26.49 -1.91
CA GLU A 229 -12.84 27.81 -1.59
C GLU A 229 -11.31 27.76 -1.34
N LYS A 230 -10.63 28.84 -1.72
CA LYS A 230 -9.18 28.98 -1.51
C LYS A 230 -8.86 29.20 -0.03
N ARG A 231 -8.93 28.16 0.79
CA ARG A 231 -8.53 28.19 2.20
C ARG A 231 -7.12 27.65 2.40
N SER A 232 -6.39 28.18 3.36
CA SER A 232 -5.07 27.63 3.72
C SER A 232 -5.20 26.20 4.27
N LEU A 233 -4.14 25.37 4.12
CA LEU A 233 -4.04 24.03 4.75
C LEU A 233 -4.35 24.08 6.25
N TRP A 234 -3.74 25.04 6.95
CA TRP A 234 -3.91 25.20 8.38
C TRP A 234 -5.34 25.56 8.79
N GLN A 235 -6.02 26.37 7.98
CA GLN A 235 -7.42 26.70 8.23
C GLN A 235 -8.33 25.48 8.07
N ASN A 236 -8.10 24.66 7.03
CA ASN A 236 -8.87 23.44 6.81
C ASN A 236 -8.63 22.43 7.95
N LEU A 237 -7.36 22.22 8.36
CA LEU A 237 -7.03 21.34 9.46
C LEU A 237 -7.62 21.82 10.80
N ALA A 238 -7.61 23.12 11.06
CA ALA A 238 -8.22 23.69 12.27
C ALA A 238 -9.74 23.51 12.29
N GLU A 239 -10.40 23.67 11.14
CA GLU A 239 -11.84 23.46 11.00
C GLU A 239 -12.22 21.98 11.17
N MET A 240 -11.46 21.08 10.54
CA MET A 240 -11.61 19.63 10.74
C MET A 240 -11.42 19.23 12.21
N TRP A 241 -10.43 19.82 12.90
CA TRP A 241 -10.20 19.56 14.33
C TRP A 241 -11.35 20.03 15.22
N ARG A 242 -12.08 21.06 14.82
CA ARG A 242 -13.29 21.54 15.55
C ARG A 242 -14.46 20.56 15.42
N MET A 243 -14.50 19.73 14.35
CA MET A 243 -15.56 18.74 14.13
C MET A 243 -15.40 17.55 15.08
N GLN A 244 -16.38 17.32 15.95
CA GLN A 244 -16.35 16.20 16.92
C GLN A 244 -16.25 14.83 16.23
N SER A 245 -16.94 14.65 15.10
CA SER A 245 -16.89 13.41 14.30
C SER A 245 -15.50 13.12 13.78
N TYR A 246 -14.78 14.15 13.32
CA TYR A 246 -13.40 13.99 12.83
C TYR A 246 -12.44 13.60 13.95
N ARG A 247 -12.52 14.23 15.12
CA ARG A 247 -11.70 13.86 16.28
C ARG A 247 -11.94 12.41 16.73
N ARG A 248 -13.19 11.93 16.71
CA ARG A 248 -13.52 10.54 17.04
C ARG A 248 -12.90 9.57 16.02
N ILE A 249 -12.97 9.88 14.73
CA ILE A 249 -12.36 9.07 13.68
C ILE A 249 -10.83 9.04 13.84
N LEU A 250 -10.19 10.18 14.09
CA LEU A 250 -8.74 10.25 14.34
C LEU A 250 -8.34 9.45 15.58
N LEU A 251 -9.07 9.56 16.67
CA LEU A 251 -8.79 8.82 17.89
C LEU A 251 -8.95 7.31 17.68
N SER A 252 -9.98 6.88 16.97
CA SER A 252 -10.16 5.47 16.61
C SER A 252 -9.05 4.96 15.72
N GLY A 253 -8.54 5.77 14.77
CA GLY A 253 -7.39 5.47 13.94
C GLY A 253 -6.11 5.31 14.77
N LEU A 254 -5.86 6.22 15.72
CA LEU A 254 -4.72 6.14 16.63
C LEU A 254 -4.76 4.88 17.50
N LEU A 255 -5.94 4.55 18.06
CA LEU A 255 -6.13 3.34 18.86
C LEU A 255 -5.96 2.05 18.04
N ARG A 256 -6.18 2.11 16.72
CA ARG A 256 -5.97 0.98 15.80
C ARG A 256 -4.51 0.81 15.38
N THR A 257 -3.66 1.83 15.48
CA THR A 257 -2.25 1.80 15.05
C THR A 257 -1.45 0.64 15.66
N PRO A 258 -1.62 0.26 16.95
CA PRO A 258 -0.93 -0.90 17.51
C PRO A 258 -1.19 -2.23 16.79
N SER A 259 -2.31 -2.38 16.09
CA SER A 259 -2.57 -3.59 15.28
C SER A 259 -1.57 -3.78 14.15
N GLY A 260 -1.03 -2.69 13.58
CA GLY A 260 0.05 -2.74 12.59
C GLY A 260 1.39 -3.18 13.17
N LEU A 261 1.68 -2.81 14.43
CA LEU A 261 2.87 -3.28 15.14
C LEU A 261 2.84 -4.79 15.39
N MET A 262 1.67 -5.37 15.62
CA MET A 262 1.52 -6.82 15.79
C MET A 262 1.98 -7.60 14.56
N ASN A 263 1.72 -7.10 13.34
CA ASN A 263 2.19 -7.74 12.11
C ASN A 263 3.73 -7.71 11.98
N LEU A 264 4.37 -6.61 12.38
CA LEU A 264 5.82 -6.49 12.39
C LEU A 264 6.46 -7.40 13.46
N LEU A 265 5.88 -7.42 14.66
CA LEU A 265 6.31 -8.30 15.75
C LEU A 265 6.15 -9.78 15.39
N GLN A 266 5.06 -10.16 14.75
CA GLN A 266 4.80 -11.52 14.30
C GLN A 266 5.91 -12.00 13.34
N MET A 267 6.32 -11.17 12.37
CA MET A 267 7.43 -11.48 11.45
C MET A 267 8.75 -11.70 12.21
N THR A 268 9.08 -10.77 13.11
CA THR A 268 10.32 -10.79 13.87
C THR A 268 10.36 -11.99 14.84
N VAL A 269 9.27 -12.25 15.57
CA VAL A 269 9.16 -13.37 16.50
C VAL A 269 9.25 -14.69 15.76
N LEU A 270 8.54 -14.84 14.64
CA LEU A 270 8.60 -16.08 13.84
C LEU A 270 10.00 -16.35 13.29
N SER A 271 10.68 -15.33 12.77
CA SER A 271 12.03 -15.49 12.25
C SER A 271 13.06 -15.83 13.35
N TYR A 272 12.91 -15.23 14.53
CA TYR A 272 13.84 -15.44 15.65
C TYR A 272 13.64 -16.79 16.34
N TYR A 273 12.39 -17.15 16.69
CA TYR A 273 12.13 -18.37 17.45
C TYR A 273 12.07 -19.63 16.59
N PHE A 274 11.58 -19.54 15.36
CA PHE A 274 11.37 -20.71 14.50
C PHE A 274 12.39 -20.82 13.36
N GLY A 275 13.05 -19.74 12.98
CA GLY A 275 14.09 -19.74 11.96
C GLY A 275 15.37 -20.45 12.40
N ASN A 276 15.61 -20.56 13.69
CA ASN A 276 16.87 -21.05 14.25
C ASN A 276 16.90 -22.59 14.50
N ASN A 277 15.78 -23.29 14.34
CA ASN A 277 15.68 -24.72 14.70
C ASN A 277 16.03 -25.71 13.57
N GLY A 278 16.46 -25.25 12.39
CA GLY A 278 17.01 -26.06 11.29
C GLY A 278 16.10 -27.17 10.71
N ARG A 279 14.96 -27.48 11.36
CA ARG A 279 14.09 -28.61 10.99
C ARG A 279 12.89 -28.25 10.12
N THR A 280 12.32 -27.06 10.29
CA THR A 280 11.19 -26.58 9.47
C THR A 280 11.42 -25.13 9.08
N PRO A 281 11.33 -24.78 7.77
CA PRO A 281 11.44 -23.41 7.35
C PRO A 281 10.36 -22.55 8.05
N TYR A 282 10.73 -21.42 8.62
CA TYR A 282 9.79 -20.49 9.30
C TYR A 282 8.58 -20.09 8.43
N VAL A 283 8.71 -20.23 7.11
CA VAL A 283 7.65 -20.05 6.12
C VAL A 283 6.41 -20.89 6.40
N HIS A 284 6.58 -22.14 6.91
CA HIS A 284 5.44 -22.99 7.26
C HIS A 284 4.63 -22.41 8.43
N TYR A 285 5.31 -21.84 9.41
CA TYR A 285 4.63 -21.18 10.54
C TYR A 285 3.95 -19.88 10.12
N MET A 286 4.52 -19.15 9.17
CA MET A 286 3.86 -17.98 8.59
C MET A 286 2.57 -18.35 7.86
N LEU A 287 2.59 -19.44 7.08
CA LEU A 287 1.40 -19.96 6.42
C LEU A 287 0.35 -20.41 7.43
N LEU A 288 0.79 -21.14 8.48
CA LEU A 288 -0.11 -21.63 9.52
C LEU A 288 -0.84 -20.50 10.28
N LEU A 289 -0.16 -19.41 10.57
CA LEU A 289 -0.77 -18.24 11.24
C LEU A 289 -1.47 -17.29 10.27
N GLY A 290 -0.96 -17.16 9.06
CA GLY A 290 -1.51 -16.26 8.04
C GLY A 290 -2.82 -16.75 7.46
N ILE A 291 -3.00 -18.08 7.26
CA ILE A 291 -4.23 -18.63 6.69
C ILE A 291 -5.45 -18.35 7.57
N PRO A 292 -5.46 -18.60 8.89
CA PRO A 292 -6.59 -18.25 9.73
C PRO A 292 -6.88 -16.75 9.78
N ALA A 293 -5.84 -15.91 9.81
CA ALA A 293 -5.99 -14.45 9.75
C ALA A 293 -6.65 -13.99 8.45
N PHE A 294 -6.24 -14.58 7.32
CA PHE A 294 -6.83 -14.32 6.01
C PHE A 294 -8.29 -14.75 5.94
N LEU A 295 -8.61 -15.96 6.38
CA LEU A 295 -9.99 -16.46 6.43
C LEU A 295 -10.85 -15.58 7.34
N GLY A 296 -10.33 -15.16 8.50
CA GLY A 296 -11.01 -14.22 9.40
C GLY A 296 -11.33 -12.89 8.74
N GLN A 297 -10.40 -12.32 7.97
CA GLN A 297 -10.64 -11.09 7.20
C GLN A 297 -11.71 -11.27 6.11
N LEU A 298 -11.71 -12.40 5.40
CA LEU A 298 -12.74 -12.71 4.39
C LEU A 298 -14.13 -12.83 5.00
N ILE A 299 -14.23 -13.55 6.11
CA ILE A 299 -15.50 -13.72 6.85
C ILE A 299 -15.99 -12.34 7.37
N ALA A 300 -15.11 -11.57 7.98
CA ALA A 300 -15.45 -10.23 8.48
C ALA A 300 -15.89 -9.30 7.34
N ALA A 301 -15.17 -9.29 6.23
CA ALA A 301 -15.50 -8.46 5.05
C ALA A 301 -16.86 -8.85 4.44
N GLY A 302 -17.19 -10.13 4.39
CA GLY A 302 -18.48 -10.61 3.91
C GLY A 302 -19.64 -10.39 4.87
N ALA A 303 -19.38 -10.43 6.19
CA ALA A 303 -20.39 -10.26 7.24
C ALA A 303 -20.67 -8.77 7.52
N ALA A 304 -19.66 -7.90 7.45
CA ALA A 304 -19.77 -6.49 7.81
C ALA A 304 -20.91 -5.72 7.11
N PRO A 305 -21.15 -5.84 5.79
CA PRO A 305 -22.27 -5.15 5.15
C PRO A 305 -23.64 -5.63 5.68
N LYS A 306 -23.81 -6.93 5.88
CA LYS A 306 -25.06 -7.51 6.40
C LYS A 306 -25.34 -7.10 7.86
N LEU A 307 -24.30 -7.04 8.68
CA LEU A 307 -24.39 -6.57 10.06
C LEU A 307 -24.70 -5.07 10.12
N ALA A 308 -24.08 -4.27 9.25
CA ALA A 308 -24.33 -2.84 9.17
C ALA A 308 -25.76 -2.53 8.70
N ASP A 309 -26.32 -3.31 7.79
CA ASP A 309 -27.72 -3.18 7.35
C ASP A 309 -28.71 -3.57 8.46
N LYS A 310 -28.36 -4.57 9.30
CA LYS A 310 -29.22 -5.07 10.35
C LYS A 310 -29.19 -4.25 11.66
N HIS A 311 -28.03 -3.80 12.05
CA HIS A 311 -27.80 -3.15 13.36
C HIS A 311 -27.43 -1.66 13.25
N GLY A 312 -27.29 -1.13 12.04
CA GLY A 312 -26.77 0.21 11.79
C GLY A 312 -25.25 0.27 11.80
N ALA A 313 -24.69 1.15 10.96
CA ALA A 313 -23.24 1.27 10.80
C ALA A 313 -22.52 1.69 12.11
N ALA A 314 -23.16 2.53 12.93
CA ALA A 314 -22.57 3.01 14.18
C ALA A 314 -22.38 1.88 15.21
N THR A 315 -23.35 0.96 15.33
CA THR A 315 -23.31 -0.17 16.27
C THR A 315 -22.46 -1.34 15.77
N THR A 316 -22.29 -1.47 14.46
CA THR A 316 -21.48 -2.55 13.87
C THR A 316 -19.98 -2.27 13.96
N PHE A 317 -19.60 -0.99 14.01
CA PHE A 317 -18.18 -0.55 13.97
C PHE A 317 -17.74 0.16 15.26
N ALA A 318 -18.59 0.25 16.28
CA ALA A 318 -18.25 0.67 17.64
C ALA A 318 -17.70 -0.50 18.45
#